data_99f0ec1653671628e1795596a5b5f920
#
_entry.id   99f0ec1653671628e1795596a5b5f920
#
_cell.length_a   1.000
_cell.length_b   1.000
_cell.length_c   1.000
_cell.angle_alpha   90.00
_cell.angle_beta   90.00
_cell.angle_gamma   90.00
#
_symmetry.space_group_name_H-M   'P 1'
#
loop_
_entity.id
_entity.type
_entity.pdbx_description
1 polymer ?
#
loop_
_entity_poly.entity_id
_entity_poly.type
_entity_poly.pdbx_seq_one_letter_code
_entity_poly.pdbx_strand_id
1 'polypeptide(L)'
;MALSVRQVLDKVVEELSLRCSPEVFKANFINMKNPYKIEKNTIFILVSDFIKTKILLMNYLDLINEISKKYSDADIFFKFLSDEDLLSNSDKNTANNPIKTTDSDNNVDLLHVDHSYDLKEFELDYKDDYYSGLESKYNFDNFVTGESNDFTFRIAKKTANEEVLLRANPLYIFGDVGLGKTHLMHAIGNFMIKKDPYKKILYVKAEGFMEEFTSKLKQDKMEEFHNKYRNLDVLLIDDIQMMENAKYTQIEFFKLFDHLNSQRKQIVITSDKPVTQLKKIMGRLTNRFQSGLIGDIKKPDHQHCLAIIQKKLLSMPSNLRNKLSMEVLNFISSHFGDNIRELEGVLLRLLNYTQIYGLEMNLTNSLIALEPLLKNKNNISPEETDIRKIQKVVSRSFNIKVSDLNGHSRDPQYSLPRDIAIYLIKERNKISNEMVGFLFNKRHYSTISKSYRRIKNKIKVDQNLEQNIQKIMVKLNNDNLTLEG
;
A
#
# COMPACT_ATOMS: atom_id res chain seq x y z
N MET A 1 27.63 2.10 -52.28
CA MET A 1 26.96 0.85 -51.88
C MET A 1 26.27 1.12 -50.54
N ALA A 2 24.98 0.90 -50.47
CA ALA A 2 24.25 1.03 -49.20
C ALA A 2 24.72 -0.07 -48.23
N LEU A 3 25.00 0.30 -46.98
CA LEU A 3 25.42 -0.64 -45.94
C LEU A 3 24.23 -1.57 -45.60
N SER A 4 24.50 -2.83 -45.33
CA SER A 4 23.50 -3.73 -44.77
C SER A 4 23.10 -3.33 -43.35
N VAL A 5 21.90 -3.71 -42.90
CA VAL A 5 21.40 -3.41 -41.54
C VAL A 5 22.41 -3.87 -40.46
N ARG A 6 23.06 -5.00 -40.67
CA ARG A 6 24.12 -5.49 -39.77
C ARG A 6 25.36 -4.59 -39.73
N GLN A 7 25.81 -4.12 -40.89
CA GLN A 7 26.96 -3.20 -40.98
C GLN A 7 26.64 -1.85 -40.34
N VAL A 8 25.40 -1.36 -40.49
CA VAL A 8 24.96 -0.14 -39.77
C VAL A 8 24.99 -0.35 -38.28
N LEU A 9 24.50 -1.49 -37.77
CA LEU A 9 24.57 -1.81 -36.34
C LEU A 9 26.02 -1.82 -35.82
N ASP A 10 26.96 -2.43 -36.57
CA ASP A 10 28.36 -2.48 -36.21
C ASP A 10 28.97 -1.07 -36.11
N LYS A 11 28.58 -0.16 -37.02
CA LYS A 11 28.98 1.26 -36.99
C LYS A 11 28.35 2.02 -35.83
N VAL A 12 27.09 1.75 -35.50
CA VAL A 12 26.42 2.32 -34.32
C VAL A 12 27.13 1.91 -33.06
N VAL A 13 27.46 0.64 -32.90
CA VAL A 13 28.20 0.09 -31.74
C VAL A 13 29.60 0.68 -31.64
N GLU A 14 30.31 0.83 -32.74
CA GLU A 14 31.62 1.46 -32.80
C GLU A 14 31.56 2.92 -32.31
N GLU A 15 30.62 3.72 -32.84
CA GLU A 15 30.47 5.13 -32.45
C GLU A 15 30.00 5.31 -30.99
N LEU A 16 29.10 4.44 -30.51
CA LEU A 16 28.72 4.42 -29.09
C LEU A 16 29.90 4.12 -28.17
N SER A 17 30.81 3.22 -28.59
CA SER A 17 31.99 2.89 -27.81
C SER A 17 33.00 4.06 -27.70
N LEU A 18 32.95 4.99 -28.67
CA LEU A 18 33.77 6.20 -28.68
C LEU A 18 33.15 7.38 -27.94
N ARG A 19 31.80 7.47 -27.92
CA ARG A 19 31.08 8.57 -27.29
C ARG A 19 30.75 8.34 -25.81
N CYS A 20 30.74 7.07 -25.35
CA CYS A 20 30.44 6.70 -23.97
C CYS A 20 31.73 6.29 -23.20
N SER A 21 31.72 6.46 -21.87
CA SER A 21 32.80 5.89 -21.08
C SER A 21 32.80 4.35 -21.17
N PRO A 22 33.97 3.69 -21.02
CA PRO A 22 34.06 2.22 -21.10
C PRO A 22 33.10 1.49 -20.18
N GLU A 23 32.80 2.06 -18.99
CA GLU A 23 31.89 1.52 -17.99
C GLU A 23 30.44 1.61 -18.48
N VAL A 24 30.01 2.77 -18.99
CA VAL A 24 28.67 2.99 -19.56
C VAL A 24 28.44 2.11 -20.78
N PHE A 25 29.45 2.00 -21.67
CA PHE A 25 29.36 1.14 -22.84
C PHE A 25 29.19 -0.33 -22.45
N LYS A 26 30.01 -0.83 -21.53
CA LYS A 26 29.97 -2.21 -21.05
C LYS A 26 28.64 -2.51 -20.33
N ALA A 27 28.13 -1.56 -19.54
CA ALA A 27 26.90 -1.74 -18.80
C ALA A 27 25.65 -1.78 -19.72
N ASN A 28 25.61 -0.96 -20.79
CA ASN A 28 24.37 -0.73 -21.54
C ASN A 28 24.40 -1.29 -22.98
N PHE A 29 25.56 -1.31 -23.67
CA PHE A 29 25.63 -1.56 -25.11
C PHE A 29 26.35 -2.84 -25.51
N ILE A 30 26.94 -3.59 -24.57
CA ILE A 30 27.71 -4.79 -24.89
C ILE A 30 26.89 -5.83 -25.66
N ASN A 31 25.61 -5.95 -25.33
CA ASN A 31 24.67 -6.89 -25.96
C ASN A 31 24.28 -6.49 -27.38
N MET A 32 24.48 -5.23 -27.79
CA MET A 32 24.23 -4.78 -29.15
C MET A 32 25.24 -5.39 -30.16
N LYS A 33 26.42 -5.84 -29.72
CA LYS A 33 27.38 -6.56 -30.56
C LYS A 33 26.81 -7.86 -31.10
N ASN A 34 25.95 -8.51 -30.33
CA ASN A 34 25.31 -9.78 -30.68
C ASN A 34 23.79 -9.64 -30.54
N PRO A 35 23.10 -9.07 -31.55
CA PRO A 35 21.65 -8.91 -31.53
C PRO A 35 20.96 -10.28 -31.49
N TYR A 36 19.86 -10.38 -30.78
CA TYR A 36 19.03 -11.59 -30.70
C TYR A 36 18.50 -12.01 -32.06
N LYS A 37 18.02 -11.02 -32.85
CA LYS A 37 17.46 -11.23 -34.19
C LYS A 37 17.55 -9.94 -34.98
N ILE A 38 17.64 -10.08 -36.34
CA ILE A 38 17.50 -8.98 -37.27
C ILE A 38 16.42 -9.38 -38.28
N GLU A 39 15.36 -8.61 -38.39
CA GLU A 39 14.26 -8.83 -39.33
C GLU A 39 14.02 -7.56 -40.15
N LYS A 40 14.20 -7.66 -41.46
CA LYS A 40 14.10 -6.51 -42.36
C LYS A 40 14.96 -5.34 -41.85
N ASN A 41 14.30 -4.25 -41.43
CA ASN A 41 14.96 -3.07 -40.89
C ASN A 41 14.87 -2.98 -39.32
N THR A 42 14.47 -4.05 -38.65
CA THR A 42 14.34 -4.07 -37.20
C THR A 42 15.40 -4.96 -36.56
N ILE A 43 16.12 -4.41 -35.58
CA ILE A 43 17.16 -5.08 -34.82
C ILE A 43 16.62 -5.35 -33.41
N PHE A 44 16.56 -6.61 -33.02
CA PHE A 44 16.12 -7.05 -31.70
C PHE A 44 17.34 -7.34 -30.83
N ILE A 45 17.43 -6.69 -29.68
CA ILE A 45 18.55 -6.79 -28.74
C ILE A 45 18.03 -7.32 -27.43
N LEU A 46 18.59 -8.43 -26.95
CA LEU A 46 18.25 -9.01 -25.66
C LEU A 46 18.95 -8.24 -24.55
N VAL A 47 18.23 -7.87 -23.51
CA VAL A 47 18.71 -7.20 -22.32
C VAL A 47 18.34 -7.96 -21.06
N SER A 48 19.13 -7.81 -20.00
CA SER A 48 19.04 -8.65 -18.80
C SER A 48 17.73 -8.50 -18.00
N ASP A 49 17.05 -7.37 -18.14
CA ASP A 49 15.84 -7.08 -17.37
C ASP A 49 15.04 -5.93 -18.00
N PHE A 50 13.80 -5.81 -17.56
CA PHE A 50 12.87 -4.78 -18.03
C PHE A 50 13.35 -3.35 -17.72
N ILE A 51 14.03 -3.15 -16.58
CA ILE A 51 14.55 -1.83 -16.20
C ILE A 51 15.63 -1.38 -17.20
N LYS A 52 16.49 -2.31 -17.61
CA LYS A 52 17.55 -2.04 -18.59
C LYS A 52 16.99 -1.77 -19.99
N THR A 53 15.92 -2.47 -20.38
CA THR A 53 15.16 -2.16 -21.59
C THR A 53 14.71 -0.70 -21.58
N LYS A 54 14.14 -0.29 -20.49
CA LYS A 54 13.69 1.07 -20.29
C LYS A 54 14.83 2.08 -20.37
N ILE A 55 15.92 1.88 -19.66
CA ILE A 55 17.11 2.77 -19.68
C ILE A 55 17.63 2.97 -21.10
N LEU A 56 17.70 1.90 -21.89
CA LEU A 56 18.20 1.98 -23.28
C LEU A 56 17.25 2.76 -24.20
N LEU A 57 15.96 2.47 -24.11
CA LEU A 57 14.94 3.17 -24.90
C LEU A 57 14.95 4.68 -24.63
N MET A 58 15.19 5.10 -23.44
CA MET A 58 14.96 6.46 -23.01
C MET A 58 16.17 7.35 -23.07
N ASN A 59 17.28 6.84 -22.61
CA ASN A 59 18.49 7.68 -22.54
C ASN A 59 19.31 7.59 -23.81
N TYR A 60 19.10 6.54 -24.60
CA TYR A 60 20.02 6.24 -25.69
C TYR A 60 19.37 5.97 -27.06
N LEU A 61 18.02 5.80 -27.13
CA LEU A 61 17.35 5.50 -28.39
C LEU A 61 17.53 6.63 -29.41
N ASP A 62 17.42 7.89 -28.99
CA ASP A 62 17.61 9.04 -29.86
C ASP A 62 19.04 9.13 -30.38
N LEU A 63 20.01 8.89 -29.51
CA LEU A 63 21.42 8.83 -29.88
C LEU A 63 21.71 7.68 -30.84
N ILE A 64 21.13 6.50 -30.59
CA ILE A 64 21.26 5.32 -31.46
C ILE A 64 20.65 5.62 -32.85
N ASN A 65 19.46 6.24 -32.87
CA ASN A 65 18.77 6.61 -34.12
C ASN A 65 19.54 7.71 -34.88
N GLU A 66 20.07 8.72 -34.19
CA GLU A 66 20.92 9.76 -34.79
C GLU A 66 22.15 9.14 -35.46
N ILE A 67 22.85 8.26 -34.75
CA ILE A 67 24.02 7.57 -35.30
C ILE A 67 23.62 6.67 -36.50
N SER A 68 22.50 5.93 -36.38
CA SER A 68 22.01 5.05 -37.43
C SER A 68 21.71 5.82 -38.75
N LYS A 69 21.04 6.96 -38.64
CA LYS A 69 20.71 7.84 -39.78
C LYS A 69 21.95 8.40 -40.50
N LYS A 70 23.08 8.48 -39.80
CA LYS A 70 24.36 8.91 -40.40
C LYS A 70 24.92 7.87 -41.38
N TYR A 71 24.58 6.58 -41.20
CA TYR A 71 25.11 5.47 -41.97
C TYR A 71 24.13 4.80 -42.90
N SER A 72 22.83 5.14 -42.84
CA SER A 72 21.77 4.60 -43.68
C SER A 72 20.65 5.61 -43.90
N ASP A 73 20.24 5.74 -45.16
CA ASP A 73 19.04 6.52 -45.57
C ASP A 73 17.74 5.78 -45.24
N ALA A 74 17.80 4.48 -44.96
CA ALA A 74 16.65 3.67 -44.60
C ALA A 74 16.42 3.75 -43.07
N ASP A 75 15.17 3.87 -42.67
CA ASP A 75 14.81 3.84 -41.24
C ASP A 75 15.09 2.45 -40.66
N ILE A 76 15.99 2.40 -39.66
CA ILE A 76 16.34 1.19 -38.94
C ILE A 76 15.75 1.33 -37.51
N PHE A 77 15.00 0.32 -37.10
CA PHE A 77 14.33 0.29 -35.82
C PHE A 77 15.08 -0.61 -34.82
N PHE A 78 15.28 -0.12 -33.61
CA PHE A 78 15.91 -0.87 -32.52
C PHE A 78 14.83 -1.27 -31.50
N LYS A 79 14.72 -2.57 -31.21
CA LYS A 79 13.83 -3.12 -30.18
C LYS A 79 14.64 -3.86 -29.12
N PHE A 80 14.50 -3.45 -27.89
CA PHE A 80 15.13 -4.07 -26.73
C PHE A 80 14.11 -4.99 -26.04
N LEU A 81 14.47 -6.26 -25.80
CA LEU A 81 13.61 -7.29 -25.22
C LEU A 81 14.21 -7.77 -23.93
N SER A 82 13.40 -7.91 -22.88
CA SER A 82 13.77 -8.57 -21.62
C SER A 82 13.35 -10.05 -21.65
N ASP A 83 13.89 -10.86 -20.72
CA ASP A 83 13.48 -12.25 -20.54
C ASP A 83 11.98 -12.39 -20.23
N GLU A 84 11.38 -11.40 -19.57
CA GLU A 84 9.93 -11.37 -19.30
C GLU A 84 9.11 -11.16 -20.58
N ASP A 85 9.62 -10.37 -21.54
CA ASP A 85 8.97 -10.18 -22.85
C ASP A 85 8.97 -11.45 -23.69
N LEU A 86 10.01 -12.28 -23.55
CA LEU A 86 10.11 -13.57 -24.23
C LEU A 86 9.17 -14.62 -23.65
N LEU A 87 9.02 -14.64 -22.30
CA LEU A 87 8.13 -15.57 -21.62
C LEU A 87 6.65 -15.25 -21.87
N SER A 88 6.29 -13.98 -21.95
CA SER A 88 4.90 -13.55 -22.23
C SER A 88 4.43 -13.91 -23.65
N ASN A 89 5.35 -14.11 -24.59
CA ASN A 89 5.06 -14.53 -25.95
C ASN A 89 5.01 -16.07 -26.12
N SER A 90 5.55 -16.86 -25.18
CA SER A 90 5.50 -18.32 -25.25
C SER A 90 4.17 -18.92 -24.78
N ASP A 91 3.44 -18.24 -23.89
CA ASP A 91 2.17 -18.73 -23.34
C ASP A 91 0.96 -18.52 -24.26
N LYS A 92 1.11 -17.83 -25.39
CA LYS A 92 0.03 -17.64 -26.37
C LYS A 92 -0.04 -18.71 -27.46
N ASN A 93 0.91 -19.65 -27.50
CA ASN A 93 1.00 -20.70 -28.54
C ASN A 93 0.75 -22.13 -28.07
N THR A 94 0.21 -22.38 -26.90
CA THR A 94 -0.13 -23.74 -26.44
C THR A 94 -1.61 -23.90 -26.14
N ALA A 95 -2.45 -23.84 -27.18
CA ALA A 95 -3.77 -24.48 -27.15
C ALA A 95 -4.19 -24.85 -28.58
N ASN A 96 -4.16 -26.17 -28.85
CA ASN A 96 -4.81 -26.89 -29.96
C ASN A 96 -4.11 -26.89 -31.34
N ASN A 97 -3.38 -27.94 -31.72
CA ASN A 97 -3.90 -29.07 -32.50
C ASN A 97 -2.78 -30.02 -32.98
N PRO A 98 -3.08 -31.30 -33.37
CA PRO A 98 -2.10 -32.31 -33.59
C PRO A 98 -1.51 -32.30 -35.01
N ILE A 99 -0.29 -32.82 -35.05
CA ILE A 99 0.60 -33.02 -36.19
C ILE A 99 -0.10 -33.58 -37.42
N LYS A 100 0.02 -32.92 -38.58
CA LYS A 100 0.15 -33.52 -39.88
C LYS A 100 1.10 -32.73 -40.76
N THR A 101 2.16 -33.39 -41.19
CA THR A 101 3.13 -33.02 -42.21
C THR A 101 2.46 -32.84 -43.56
N THR A 102 2.72 -31.76 -44.27
CA THR A 102 3.08 -31.71 -45.70
C THR A 102 3.40 -30.26 -46.10
N ASP A 103 4.32 -30.18 -47.07
CA ASP A 103 5.01 -29.06 -47.64
C ASP A 103 4.16 -27.89 -48.18
N SER A 104 4.90 -26.81 -48.37
CA SER A 104 4.79 -25.72 -49.34
C SER A 104 3.95 -24.49 -49.01
N ASP A 105 4.70 -23.39 -49.00
CA ASP A 105 4.39 -22.04 -49.50
C ASP A 105 3.33 -21.15 -48.81
N ASN A 106 3.88 -20.04 -48.35
CA ASN A 106 3.32 -18.67 -48.41
C ASN A 106 2.27 -18.19 -47.39
N ASN A 107 2.59 -17.01 -46.90
CA ASN A 107 1.74 -16.02 -46.23
C ASN A 107 1.33 -16.31 -44.79
N VAL A 108 2.18 -15.87 -43.90
CA VAL A 108 1.74 -15.51 -42.56
C VAL A 108 1.32 -14.03 -42.58
N ASP A 109 0.01 -13.82 -42.58
CA ASP A 109 -0.61 -12.54 -42.36
C ASP A 109 -0.08 -11.94 -41.04
N LEU A 110 0.54 -10.78 -41.17
CA LEU A 110 0.92 -9.93 -40.07
C LEU A 110 -0.36 -9.50 -39.30
N LEU A 111 -0.65 -10.17 -38.21
CA LEU A 111 -1.53 -9.61 -37.19
C LEU A 111 -0.96 -8.24 -36.80
N HIS A 112 -1.58 -7.19 -37.32
CA HIS A 112 -1.49 -5.85 -36.80
C HIS A 112 -1.94 -5.92 -35.32
N VAL A 113 -1.00 -6.08 -34.41
CA VAL A 113 -1.20 -5.68 -33.03
C VAL A 113 -1.11 -4.16 -33.06
N ASP A 114 -2.26 -3.55 -33.02
CA ASP A 114 -2.43 -2.10 -32.91
C ASP A 114 -1.87 -1.69 -31.53
N HIS A 115 -0.57 -1.41 -31.47
CA HIS A 115 0.10 -0.80 -30.34
C HIS A 115 -0.07 0.71 -30.40
N SER A 116 -1.31 1.18 -30.45
CA SER A 116 -1.63 2.53 -29.97
C SER A 116 -1.65 2.51 -28.44
N TYR A 117 -0.53 2.18 -27.83
CA TYR A 117 -0.27 2.65 -26.48
C TYR A 117 -0.12 4.17 -26.60
N ASP A 118 -1.00 4.87 -25.92
CA ASP A 118 -1.04 6.33 -25.89
C ASP A 118 0.33 6.82 -25.39
N LEU A 119 1.22 7.22 -26.31
CA LEU A 119 2.57 7.73 -26.03
C LEU A 119 2.54 8.89 -25.04
N LYS A 120 1.39 9.55 -24.88
CA LYS A 120 1.18 10.63 -23.91
C LYS A 120 1.16 10.14 -22.46
N GLU A 121 0.77 8.90 -22.19
CA GLU A 121 0.84 8.34 -20.83
C GLU A 121 2.26 7.87 -20.47
N PHE A 122 3.08 7.57 -21.49
CA PHE A 122 4.46 7.11 -21.32
C PHE A 122 5.51 8.23 -21.23
N GLU A 123 5.24 9.42 -21.79
CA GLU A 123 6.18 10.56 -21.72
C GLU A 123 6.29 11.19 -20.33
N LEU A 124 5.38 10.86 -19.40
CA LEU A 124 5.30 11.51 -18.08
C LEU A 124 6.11 10.82 -16.97
N ASP A 125 6.56 9.59 -17.18
CA ASP A 125 7.33 8.85 -16.15
C ASP A 125 8.84 9.18 -16.15
N TYR A 126 9.33 10.11 -16.97
CA TYR A 126 10.75 10.21 -17.27
C TYR A 126 11.34 11.60 -17.26
N LYS A 127 11.36 12.20 -16.10
CA LYS A 127 12.39 13.20 -15.75
C LYS A 127 12.89 12.95 -14.36
N ASP A 128 14.10 12.42 -14.32
CA ASP A 128 14.92 12.33 -13.11
C ASP A 128 14.32 11.58 -11.92
N ASP A 129 14.11 10.25 -12.03
CA ASP A 129 14.02 9.35 -10.87
C ASP A 129 15.21 9.52 -9.90
N TYR A 130 16.27 10.16 -10.37
CA TYR A 130 17.46 10.46 -9.58
C TYR A 130 17.22 11.49 -8.47
N TYR A 131 16.15 12.30 -8.57
CA TYR A 131 15.84 13.34 -7.59
C TYR A 131 14.48 13.20 -6.91
N SER A 132 13.50 12.54 -7.51
CA SER A 132 12.14 12.62 -6.95
C SER A 132 11.90 11.74 -5.73
N GLY A 133 12.42 10.53 -5.70
CA GLY A 133 12.11 9.53 -4.66
C GLY A 133 10.61 9.20 -4.55
N LEU A 134 9.81 9.56 -5.57
CA LEU A 134 8.37 9.39 -5.58
C LEU A 134 7.98 8.00 -6.08
N GLU A 135 6.94 7.42 -5.45
CA GLU A 135 6.34 6.17 -5.87
C GLU A 135 5.06 6.45 -6.69
N SER A 136 5.06 6.10 -7.98
CA SER A 136 3.96 6.38 -8.93
C SER A 136 2.61 5.73 -8.54
N LYS A 137 2.65 4.61 -7.78
CA LYS A 137 1.45 3.95 -7.27
C LYS A 137 0.60 4.82 -6.35
N TYR A 138 1.17 5.86 -5.73
CA TYR A 138 0.47 6.77 -4.84
C TYR A 138 0.02 8.02 -5.60
N ASN A 139 -1.26 8.11 -5.90
CA ASN A 139 -1.88 9.24 -6.58
C ASN A 139 -3.21 9.60 -5.93
N PHE A 140 -3.79 10.75 -6.31
CA PHE A 140 -5.08 11.20 -5.76
C PHE A 140 -6.25 10.28 -6.11
N ASP A 141 -6.20 9.58 -7.26
CA ASP A 141 -7.27 8.70 -7.72
C ASP A 141 -7.33 7.41 -6.89
N ASN A 142 -6.18 6.97 -6.35
CA ASN A 142 -6.08 5.80 -5.48
C ASN A 142 -6.31 6.12 -3.99
N PHE A 143 -6.33 7.39 -3.62
CA PHE A 143 -6.63 7.81 -2.26
C PHE A 143 -8.15 7.81 -2.02
N VAL A 144 -8.59 7.13 -0.98
CA VAL A 144 -10.03 7.08 -0.62
C VAL A 144 -10.33 8.18 0.38
N THR A 145 -11.30 9.03 0.04
CA THR A 145 -11.74 10.14 0.88
C THR A 145 -12.93 9.76 1.75
N GLY A 146 -12.96 10.30 2.96
CA GLY A 146 -14.04 10.18 3.93
C GLY A 146 -13.98 11.36 4.92
N GLU A 147 -14.91 11.44 5.86
CA GLU A 147 -14.96 12.55 6.84
C GLU A 147 -13.65 12.74 7.60
N SER A 148 -12.91 11.65 7.82
CA SER A 148 -11.65 11.66 8.58
C SER A 148 -10.47 12.31 7.85
N ASN A 149 -10.54 12.51 6.52
CA ASN A 149 -9.41 13.01 5.72
C ASN A 149 -9.80 13.98 4.59
N ASP A 150 -11.10 14.26 4.37
CA ASP A 150 -11.59 15.06 3.24
C ASP A 150 -10.97 16.47 3.21
N PHE A 151 -10.92 17.13 4.36
CA PHE A 151 -10.32 18.47 4.44
C PHE A 151 -8.85 18.46 4.00
N THR A 152 -8.05 17.54 4.55
CA THR A 152 -6.62 17.42 4.24
C THR A 152 -6.40 17.00 2.79
N PHE A 153 -7.24 16.11 2.25
CA PHE A 153 -7.21 15.73 0.83
C PHE A 153 -7.46 16.94 -0.08
N ARG A 154 -8.48 17.74 0.20
CA ARG A 154 -8.81 18.96 -0.60
C ARG A 154 -7.70 19.98 -0.57
N ILE A 155 -7.09 20.22 0.59
CA ILE A 155 -5.94 21.11 0.71
C ILE A 155 -4.77 20.57 -0.13
N ALA A 156 -4.44 19.29 0.02
CA ALA A 156 -3.36 18.65 -0.72
C ALA A 156 -3.55 18.76 -2.24
N LYS A 157 -4.77 18.52 -2.72
CA LYS A 157 -5.11 18.64 -4.15
C LYS A 157 -5.01 20.10 -4.64
N LYS A 158 -5.44 21.08 -3.84
CA LYS A 158 -5.29 22.50 -4.18
C LYS A 158 -3.84 22.93 -4.15
N THR A 159 -3.04 22.48 -3.18
CA THR A 159 -1.60 22.73 -3.15
C THR A 159 -0.90 22.13 -4.38
N ALA A 160 -1.26 20.92 -4.78
CA ALA A 160 -0.73 20.30 -5.99
C ALA A 160 -1.11 21.04 -7.28
N ASN A 161 -2.30 21.65 -7.33
CA ASN A 161 -2.74 22.50 -8.43
C ASN A 161 -2.13 23.89 -8.44
N GLU A 162 -1.38 24.28 -7.39
CA GLU A 162 -0.85 25.63 -7.20
C GLU A 162 -1.96 26.70 -7.14
N GLU A 163 -3.17 26.30 -6.72
CA GLU A 163 -4.25 27.24 -6.46
C GLU A 163 -3.86 28.14 -5.30
N VAL A 164 -4.17 29.43 -5.44
CA VAL A 164 -3.89 30.42 -4.40
C VAL A 164 -4.72 30.14 -3.17
N LEU A 165 -4.13 29.44 -2.21
CA LEU A 165 -4.64 29.30 -0.85
C LEU A 165 -3.91 30.28 0.05
N LEU A 166 -4.64 30.92 0.95
CA LEU A 166 -4.03 31.80 1.94
C LEU A 166 -2.97 31.02 2.74
N ARG A 167 -1.69 31.28 2.46
CA ARG A 167 -0.53 30.73 3.18
C ARG A 167 -0.47 29.18 3.22
N ALA A 168 -0.66 28.50 2.10
CA ALA A 168 -0.51 27.03 2.03
C ALA A 168 0.96 26.55 2.11
N ASN A 169 1.91 27.41 2.45
CA ASN A 169 3.32 27.05 2.58
C ASN A 169 3.88 27.42 3.97
N PRO A 170 4.37 26.41 4.71
CA PRO A 170 4.36 24.98 4.39
C PRO A 170 2.95 24.36 4.49
N LEU A 171 2.72 23.25 3.79
CA LEU A 171 1.62 22.35 4.09
C LEU A 171 2.10 21.33 5.12
N TYR A 172 1.53 21.35 6.31
CA TYR A 172 1.84 20.40 7.38
C TYR A 172 0.70 19.40 7.54
N ILE A 173 0.98 18.10 7.28
CA ILE A 173 0.00 17.03 7.36
C ILE A 173 0.35 16.15 8.56
N PHE A 174 -0.58 15.99 9.50
CA PHE A 174 -0.35 15.13 10.65
C PHE A 174 -1.48 14.12 10.88
N GLY A 175 -1.18 13.07 11.64
CA GLY A 175 -2.11 12.00 12.01
C GLY A 175 -1.36 10.76 12.41
N ASP A 176 -2.04 9.81 13.04
CA ASP A 176 -1.44 8.56 13.51
C ASP A 176 -0.71 7.79 12.40
N VAL A 177 0.14 6.84 12.79
CA VAL A 177 0.88 6.00 11.85
C VAL A 177 -0.08 5.13 11.02
N GLY A 178 0.17 5.06 9.69
CA GLY A 178 -0.59 4.18 8.81
C GLY A 178 -1.90 4.76 8.28
N LEU A 179 -2.17 6.06 8.44
CA LEU A 179 -3.40 6.72 7.98
C LEU A 179 -3.33 7.29 6.56
N GLY A 180 -2.20 7.15 5.85
CA GLY A 180 -2.05 7.59 4.46
C GLY A 180 -1.37 8.94 4.26
N LYS A 181 -0.68 9.51 5.26
CA LYS A 181 0.10 10.76 5.13
C LYS A 181 1.12 10.71 3.99
N THR A 182 1.95 9.66 3.99
CA THR A 182 2.94 9.40 2.94
C THR A 182 2.30 9.25 1.57
N HIS A 183 1.16 8.55 1.45
CA HIS A 183 0.40 8.43 0.21
C HIS A 183 0.00 9.81 -0.32
N LEU A 184 -0.58 10.65 0.53
CA LEU A 184 -1.04 11.97 0.13
C LEU A 184 0.13 12.88 -0.28
N MET A 185 1.27 12.77 0.40
CA MET A 185 2.51 13.48 0.03
C MET A 185 3.02 13.06 -1.35
N HIS A 186 3.13 11.77 -1.62
CA HIS A 186 3.50 11.26 -2.95
C HIS A 186 2.48 11.67 -4.02
N ALA A 187 1.18 11.65 -3.69
CA ALA A 187 0.14 12.07 -4.63
C ALA A 187 0.29 13.55 -5.04
N ILE A 188 0.69 14.44 -4.11
CA ILE A 188 1.01 15.83 -4.41
C ILE A 188 2.17 15.90 -5.41
N GLY A 189 3.29 15.22 -5.11
CA GLY A 189 4.47 15.22 -5.96
C GLY A 189 4.21 14.66 -7.35
N ASN A 190 3.58 13.50 -7.43
CA ASN A 190 3.22 12.85 -8.70
C ASN A 190 2.29 13.72 -9.55
N PHE A 191 1.33 14.39 -8.93
CA PHE A 191 0.43 15.30 -9.64
C PHE A 191 1.17 16.52 -10.19
N MET A 192 2.08 17.12 -9.40
CA MET A 192 2.87 18.26 -9.83
C MET A 192 3.83 17.91 -10.97
N ILE A 193 4.50 16.74 -10.93
CA ILE A 193 5.35 16.26 -12.03
C ILE A 193 4.52 16.03 -13.29
N LYS A 194 3.33 15.43 -13.14
CA LYS A 194 2.43 15.21 -14.28
C LYS A 194 2.01 16.52 -14.96
N LYS A 195 1.83 17.58 -14.17
CA LYS A 195 1.45 18.93 -14.66
C LYS A 195 2.64 19.68 -15.25
N ASP A 196 3.80 19.60 -14.62
CA ASP A 196 5.04 20.23 -15.05
C ASP A 196 6.23 19.27 -14.86
N PRO A 197 6.63 18.55 -15.94
CA PRO A 197 7.73 17.58 -15.89
C PRO A 197 9.11 18.21 -15.62
N TYR A 198 9.26 19.52 -15.74
CA TYR A 198 10.54 20.22 -15.48
C TYR A 198 10.69 20.65 -14.03
N LYS A 199 9.64 20.50 -13.23
CA LYS A 199 9.64 20.90 -11.82
C LYS A 199 10.54 19.99 -10.99
N LYS A 200 11.47 20.59 -10.25
CA LYS A 200 12.41 19.89 -9.39
C LYS A 200 11.75 19.55 -8.07
N ILE A 201 11.26 18.33 -7.95
CA ILE A 201 10.58 17.82 -6.75
C ILE A 201 11.43 16.78 -6.08
N LEU A 202 11.63 16.88 -4.77
CA LEU A 202 12.34 15.87 -3.99
C LEU A 202 11.46 15.41 -2.82
N TYR A 203 11.21 14.10 -2.78
CA TYR A 203 10.70 13.41 -1.59
C TYR A 203 11.88 12.86 -0.80
N VAL A 204 11.88 13.10 0.49
CA VAL A 204 12.89 12.57 1.41
C VAL A 204 12.26 12.29 2.78
N LYS A 205 12.63 11.16 3.40
CA LYS A 205 12.32 10.93 4.82
C LYS A 205 13.27 11.77 5.68
N ALA A 206 12.79 12.24 6.82
CA ALA A 206 13.61 13.01 7.76
C ALA A 206 14.88 12.25 8.19
N GLU A 207 14.81 10.93 8.35
CA GLU A 207 15.98 10.07 8.62
C GLU A 207 17.00 10.13 7.48
N GLY A 208 16.57 9.95 6.23
CA GLY A 208 17.46 10.03 5.07
C GLY A 208 18.10 11.40 4.90
N PHE A 209 17.36 12.49 5.20
CA PHE A 209 17.94 13.85 5.23
C PHE A 209 19.03 13.97 6.30
N MET A 210 18.82 13.42 7.50
CA MET A 210 19.83 13.43 8.58
C MET A 210 21.07 12.60 8.23
N GLU A 211 20.89 11.44 7.63
CA GLU A 211 21.97 10.56 7.20
C GLU A 211 22.81 11.22 6.11
N GLU A 212 22.16 11.80 5.10
CA GLU A 212 22.83 12.50 4.00
C GLU A 212 23.61 13.73 4.51
N PHE A 213 22.97 14.56 5.35
CA PHE A 213 23.63 15.69 6.00
C PHE A 213 24.89 15.27 6.76
N THR A 214 24.75 14.24 7.62
CA THR A 214 25.88 13.76 8.43
C THR A 214 27.00 13.18 7.58
N SER A 215 26.66 12.45 6.53
CA SER A 215 27.61 11.86 5.58
C SER A 215 28.36 12.94 4.82
N LYS A 216 27.65 13.93 4.25
CA LYS A 216 28.24 15.04 3.50
C LYS A 216 29.11 15.95 4.38
N LEU A 217 28.69 16.16 5.64
CA LEU A 217 29.48 16.90 6.61
C LEU A 217 30.83 16.21 6.92
N LYS A 218 30.83 14.87 7.12
CA LYS A 218 32.04 14.09 7.36
C LYS A 218 33.00 14.06 6.16
N GLN A 219 32.47 14.17 4.95
CA GLN A 219 33.24 14.13 3.70
C GLN A 219 33.65 15.53 3.23
N ASP A 220 33.37 16.60 3.98
CA ASP A 220 33.60 18.01 3.59
C ASP A 220 32.92 18.39 2.25
N LYS A 221 31.73 17.78 1.97
CA LYS A 221 30.97 17.94 0.73
C LYS A 221 29.64 18.68 0.94
N MET A 222 29.62 19.65 1.85
CA MET A 222 28.41 20.39 2.17
C MET A 222 27.87 21.21 1.00
N GLU A 223 28.70 21.59 0.06
CA GLU A 223 28.28 22.29 -1.15
C GLU A 223 27.37 21.42 -2.04
N GLU A 224 27.71 20.12 -2.21
CA GLU A 224 26.87 19.18 -2.94
C GLU A 224 25.49 19.03 -2.28
N PHE A 225 25.45 18.95 -0.95
CA PHE A 225 24.23 18.89 -0.17
C PHE A 225 23.39 20.16 -0.37
N HIS A 226 23.98 21.34 -0.25
CA HIS A 226 23.28 22.60 -0.46
C HIS A 226 22.77 22.74 -1.89
N ASN A 227 23.54 22.37 -2.89
CA ASN A 227 23.15 22.45 -4.31
C ASN A 227 21.95 21.54 -4.61
N LYS A 228 21.93 20.33 -4.01
CA LYS A 228 20.80 19.40 -4.15
C LYS A 228 19.49 19.99 -3.59
N TYR A 229 19.53 20.49 -2.36
CA TYR A 229 18.31 20.88 -1.65
C TYR A 229 17.84 22.30 -1.93
N ARG A 230 18.74 23.25 -2.22
CA ARG A 230 18.38 24.66 -2.45
C ARG A 230 17.79 24.92 -3.83
N ASN A 231 18.08 24.08 -4.80
CA ASN A 231 17.61 24.23 -6.18
C ASN A 231 16.26 23.55 -6.46
N LEU A 232 15.54 23.13 -5.42
CA LEU A 232 14.24 22.49 -5.54
C LEU A 232 13.12 23.50 -5.77
N ASP A 233 12.09 23.08 -6.51
CA ASP A 233 10.83 23.80 -6.61
C ASP A 233 9.85 23.30 -5.54
N VAL A 234 9.95 22.03 -5.16
CA VAL A 234 9.09 21.41 -4.14
C VAL A 234 9.94 20.49 -3.26
N LEU A 235 9.86 20.69 -1.95
CA LEU A 235 10.42 19.78 -0.95
C LEU A 235 9.28 19.06 -0.22
N LEU A 236 9.31 17.73 -0.30
CA LEU A 236 8.40 16.83 0.40
C LEU A 236 9.20 16.08 1.47
N ILE A 237 9.01 16.43 2.74
CA ILE A 237 9.73 15.80 3.85
C ILE A 237 8.79 15.01 4.75
N ASP A 238 9.04 13.71 4.84
CA ASP A 238 8.20 12.76 5.55
C ASP A 238 8.74 12.45 6.96
N ASP A 239 7.84 12.30 7.91
CA ASP A 239 8.13 11.92 9.30
C ASP A 239 9.08 12.88 10.02
N ILE A 240 8.80 14.19 9.99
CA ILE A 240 9.66 15.25 10.56
C ILE A 240 9.97 15.05 12.06
N GLN A 241 9.12 14.33 12.80
CA GLN A 241 9.33 14.01 14.22
C GLN A 241 10.63 13.21 14.46
N MET A 242 11.15 12.52 13.44
CA MET A 242 12.41 11.78 13.56
C MET A 242 13.62 12.70 13.81
N MET A 243 13.50 13.99 13.45
CA MET A 243 14.54 14.99 13.74
C MET A 243 14.55 15.46 15.21
N GLU A 244 13.62 15.03 16.08
CA GLU A 244 13.45 15.57 17.44
C GLU A 244 14.72 15.66 18.28
N ASN A 245 15.69 14.80 18.14
CA ASN A 245 16.93 14.84 18.91
C ASN A 245 18.16 15.32 18.11
N ALA A 246 18.00 15.68 16.85
CA ALA A 246 19.08 15.99 15.92
C ALA A 246 19.33 17.50 15.79
N LYS A 247 19.83 18.14 16.84
CA LYS A 247 19.97 19.63 16.93
C LYS A 247 20.69 20.25 15.74
N TYR A 248 21.81 19.69 15.31
CA TYR A 248 22.60 20.22 14.20
C TYR A 248 21.84 20.12 12.87
N THR A 249 21.17 19.00 12.64
CA THR A 249 20.33 18.80 11.46
C THR A 249 19.12 19.75 11.45
N GLN A 250 18.50 19.99 12.62
CA GLN A 250 17.42 20.97 12.73
C GLN A 250 17.87 22.38 12.36
N ILE A 251 19.08 22.78 12.72
CA ILE A 251 19.65 24.09 12.34
C ILE A 251 19.84 24.15 10.83
N GLU A 252 20.37 23.10 10.21
CA GLU A 252 20.58 23.07 8.77
C GLU A 252 19.24 23.02 8.01
N PHE A 253 18.30 22.23 8.49
CA PHE A 253 16.94 22.19 7.95
C PHE A 253 16.22 23.56 8.06
N PHE A 254 16.42 24.28 9.17
CA PHE A 254 15.88 25.63 9.31
C PHE A 254 16.42 26.59 8.25
N LYS A 255 17.73 26.57 7.97
CA LYS A 255 18.34 27.39 6.92
C LYS A 255 17.79 27.05 5.54
N LEU A 256 17.64 25.75 5.25
CA LEU A 256 17.06 25.26 4.01
C LEU A 256 15.59 25.71 3.88
N PHE A 257 14.82 25.54 4.96
CA PHE A 257 13.43 25.95 5.01
C PHE A 257 13.27 27.45 4.71
N ASP A 258 14.04 28.32 5.40
CA ASP A 258 14.00 29.76 5.19
C ASP A 258 14.42 30.13 3.76
N HIS A 259 15.42 29.44 3.20
CA HIS A 259 15.84 29.65 1.82
C HIS A 259 14.71 29.33 0.82
N LEU A 260 14.13 28.13 0.88
CA LEU A 260 13.04 27.71 -0.01
C LEU A 260 11.79 28.61 0.16
N ASN A 261 11.43 28.91 1.40
CA ASN A 261 10.27 29.76 1.69
C ASN A 261 10.45 31.19 1.17
N SER A 262 11.67 31.78 1.27
CA SER A 262 11.97 33.12 0.73
C SER A 262 11.84 33.18 -0.80
N GLN A 263 12.13 32.08 -1.48
CA GLN A 263 11.98 31.90 -2.92
C GLN A 263 10.57 31.44 -3.34
N ARG A 264 9.63 31.36 -2.39
CA ARG A 264 8.24 30.89 -2.60
C ARG A 264 8.15 29.45 -3.14
N LYS A 265 9.16 28.61 -2.84
CA LYS A 265 9.15 27.19 -3.20
C LYS A 265 8.24 26.44 -2.23
N GLN A 266 7.50 25.44 -2.75
CA GLN A 266 6.55 24.70 -1.94
C GLN A 266 7.26 23.74 -1.00
N ILE A 267 6.83 23.70 0.27
CA ILE A 267 7.29 22.74 1.27
C ILE A 267 6.07 21.98 1.79
N VAL A 268 6.15 20.65 1.78
CA VAL A 268 5.14 19.76 2.38
C VAL A 268 5.82 18.90 3.44
N ILE A 269 5.22 18.87 4.61
CA ILE A 269 5.78 18.20 5.80
C ILE A 269 4.74 17.21 6.32
N THR A 270 5.16 15.98 6.65
CA THR A 270 4.31 15.06 7.41
C THR A 270 4.85 14.80 8.80
N SER A 271 3.95 14.44 9.71
CA SER A 271 4.28 14.05 11.09
C SER A 271 3.25 13.06 11.66
N ASP A 272 3.66 12.27 12.62
CA ASP A 272 2.74 11.48 13.45
C ASP A 272 2.07 12.32 14.58
N LYS A 273 2.55 13.55 14.79
CA LYS A 273 2.13 14.45 15.88
C LYS A 273 1.72 15.82 15.36
N PRO A 274 0.75 16.48 16.00
CA PRO A 274 0.52 17.91 15.76
C PRO A 274 1.74 18.73 16.14
N VAL A 275 1.94 19.89 15.49
CA VAL A 275 3.11 20.77 15.71
C VAL A 275 3.32 21.10 17.20
N THR A 276 2.24 21.27 17.95
CA THR A 276 2.28 21.57 19.40
C THR A 276 2.91 20.48 20.26
N GLN A 277 2.96 19.25 19.76
CA GLN A 277 3.55 18.10 20.46
C GLN A 277 5.01 17.82 20.06
N LEU A 278 5.58 18.53 19.10
CA LEU A 278 6.98 18.43 18.69
C LEU A 278 7.91 19.15 19.69
N LYS A 279 7.92 18.69 20.93
CA LYS A 279 8.60 19.38 22.06
C LYS A 279 10.13 19.48 21.93
N LYS A 280 10.75 18.58 21.15
CA LYS A 280 12.21 18.53 20.96
C LYS A 280 12.66 19.09 19.62
N ILE A 281 11.75 19.61 18.81
CA ILE A 281 12.06 20.40 17.63
C ILE A 281 12.22 21.86 18.07
N MET A 282 13.22 22.55 17.51
CA MET A 282 13.50 23.93 17.86
C MET A 282 12.30 24.84 17.60
N GLY A 283 12.01 25.77 18.52
CA GLY A 283 10.82 26.64 18.47
C GLY A 283 10.70 27.47 17.20
N ARG A 284 11.83 27.83 16.56
CA ARG A 284 11.81 28.53 15.28
C ARG A 284 11.21 27.69 14.16
N LEU A 285 11.51 26.40 14.09
CA LEU A 285 10.92 25.48 13.11
C LEU A 285 9.44 25.24 13.38
N THR A 286 9.05 24.98 14.64
CA THR A 286 7.63 24.79 14.98
C THR A 286 6.80 26.03 14.68
N ASN A 287 7.33 27.24 14.91
CA ASN A 287 6.65 28.48 14.51
C ASN A 287 6.48 28.58 12.98
N ARG A 288 7.48 28.16 12.20
CA ARG A 288 7.37 28.10 10.74
C ARG A 288 6.32 27.09 10.27
N PHE A 289 6.27 25.91 10.90
CA PHE A 289 5.25 24.91 10.58
C PHE A 289 3.83 25.41 10.89
N GLN A 290 3.65 26.13 12.01
CA GLN A 290 2.37 26.75 12.38
C GLN A 290 1.96 27.93 11.50
N SER A 291 2.91 28.60 10.85
CA SER A 291 2.59 29.73 9.97
C SER A 291 1.96 29.32 8.64
N GLY A 292 2.04 28.05 8.29
CA GLY A 292 1.47 27.47 7.07
C GLY A 292 0.08 26.91 7.27
N LEU A 293 -0.32 26.03 6.37
CA LEU A 293 -1.61 25.33 6.41
C LEU A 293 -1.45 23.96 7.05
N ILE A 294 -2.30 23.66 8.01
CA ILE A 294 -2.24 22.39 8.76
C ILE A 294 -3.45 21.54 8.38
N GLY A 295 -3.18 20.32 7.96
CA GLY A 295 -4.17 19.28 7.68
C GLY A 295 -4.03 18.10 8.63
N ASP A 296 -5.12 17.67 9.26
CA ASP A 296 -5.17 16.49 10.10
C ASP A 296 -5.79 15.31 9.34
N ILE A 297 -5.27 14.11 9.60
CA ILE A 297 -5.85 12.86 9.14
C ILE A 297 -6.22 12.04 10.39
N LYS A 298 -7.53 11.83 10.56
CA LYS A 298 -8.08 11.06 11.68
C LYS A 298 -8.25 9.58 11.28
N LYS A 299 -8.51 8.74 12.27
CA LYS A 299 -8.87 7.34 12.03
C LYS A 299 -10.15 7.27 11.19
N PRO A 300 -10.18 6.41 10.17
CA PRO A 300 -11.37 6.22 9.36
C PRO A 300 -12.48 5.55 10.19
N ASP A 301 -13.73 5.89 9.91
CA ASP A 301 -14.88 5.16 10.42
C ASP A 301 -15.06 3.81 9.69
N HIS A 302 -16.03 3.03 10.14
CA HIS A 302 -16.29 1.71 9.58
C HIS A 302 -16.63 1.75 8.07
N GLN A 303 -17.42 2.73 7.62
CA GLN A 303 -17.82 2.86 6.21
C GLN A 303 -16.63 3.28 5.34
N HIS A 304 -15.83 4.21 5.84
CA HIS A 304 -14.60 4.63 5.16
C HIS A 304 -13.60 3.47 5.06
N CYS A 305 -13.43 2.66 6.12
CA CYS A 305 -12.60 1.45 6.07
C CYS A 305 -13.09 0.47 5.01
N LEU A 306 -14.40 0.23 4.92
CA LEU A 306 -14.97 -0.65 3.88
C LEU A 306 -14.69 -0.10 2.48
N ALA A 307 -14.83 1.21 2.27
CA ALA A 307 -14.50 1.84 0.99
C ALA A 307 -13.01 1.68 0.62
N ILE A 308 -12.11 1.82 1.61
CA ILE A 308 -10.67 1.58 1.43
C ILE A 308 -10.41 0.11 1.03
N ILE A 309 -11.01 -0.85 1.74
CA ILE A 309 -10.88 -2.28 1.43
C ILE A 309 -11.37 -2.56 0.00
N GLN A 310 -12.54 -2.06 -0.37
CA GLN A 310 -13.11 -2.23 -1.71
C GLN A 310 -12.21 -1.64 -2.80
N LYS A 311 -11.69 -0.43 -2.58
CA LYS A 311 -10.73 0.20 -3.52
C LYS A 311 -9.47 -0.64 -3.69
N LYS A 312 -8.93 -1.19 -2.60
CA LYS A 312 -7.76 -2.07 -2.65
C LYS A 312 -8.06 -3.39 -3.36
N LEU A 313 -9.23 -3.99 -3.14
CA LEU A 313 -9.66 -5.18 -3.85
C LEU A 313 -9.79 -4.94 -5.36
N LEU A 314 -10.23 -3.75 -5.78
CA LEU A 314 -10.33 -3.39 -7.19
C LEU A 314 -8.97 -3.37 -7.90
N SER A 315 -7.88 -3.05 -7.20
CA SER A 315 -6.52 -3.10 -7.75
C SER A 315 -5.93 -4.52 -7.81
N MET A 316 -6.63 -5.54 -7.26
CA MET A 316 -6.18 -6.93 -7.25
C MET A 316 -6.73 -7.72 -8.44
N PRO A 317 -6.10 -8.85 -8.82
CA PRO A 317 -6.60 -9.73 -9.87
C PRO A 317 -8.06 -10.17 -9.65
N SER A 318 -8.84 -10.26 -10.72
CA SER A 318 -10.29 -10.52 -10.68
C SER A 318 -10.67 -11.84 -9.98
N ASN A 319 -9.81 -12.87 -10.09
CA ASN A 319 -9.98 -14.17 -9.43
C ASN A 319 -9.92 -14.10 -7.88
N LEU A 320 -9.38 -13.02 -7.32
CA LEU A 320 -9.26 -12.80 -5.87
C LEU A 320 -10.33 -11.83 -5.33
N ARG A 321 -10.82 -10.89 -6.15
CA ARG A 321 -11.78 -9.85 -5.72
C ARG A 321 -13.06 -10.39 -5.09
N ASN A 322 -13.63 -11.45 -5.67
CA ASN A 322 -14.94 -11.99 -5.29
C ASN A 322 -14.86 -13.08 -4.23
N LYS A 323 -13.67 -13.33 -3.67
CA LYS A 323 -13.50 -14.41 -2.68
C LYS A 323 -13.79 -13.99 -1.23
N LEU A 324 -13.96 -12.71 -0.96
CA LEU A 324 -14.24 -12.17 0.37
C LEU A 324 -15.72 -11.87 0.52
N SER A 325 -16.39 -12.50 1.49
CA SER A 325 -17.77 -12.17 1.83
C SER A 325 -17.85 -10.82 2.56
N MET A 326 -19.02 -10.17 2.49
CA MET A 326 -19.27 -8.91 3.25
C MET A 326 -19.08 -9.10 4.76
N GLU A 327 -19.32 -10.29 5.29
CA GLU A 327 -19.11 -10.62 6.69
C GLU A 327 -17.62 -10.56 7.06
N VAL A 328 -16.74 -11.07 6.20
CA VAL A 328 -15.28 -10.97 6.37
C VAL A 328 -14.81 -9.53 6.26
N LEU A 329 -15.33 -8.74 5.31
CA LEU A 329 -14.97 -7.32 5.17
C LEU A 329 -15.39 -6.50 6.40
N ASN A 330 -16.59 -6.72 6.92
CA ASN A 330 -17.06 -6.09 8.15
C ASN A 330 -16.19 -6.48 9.35
N PHE A 331 -15.81 -7.75 9.45
CA PHE A 331 -14.91 -8.23 10.49
C PHE A 331 -13.53 -7.54 10.43
N ILE A 332 -12.92 -7.47 9.24
CA ILE A 332 -11.62 -6.81 9.05
C ILE A 332 -11.73 -5.33 9.40
N SER A 333 -12.76 -4.64 8.91
CA SER A 333 -12.98 -3.21 9.18
C SER A 333 -13.11 -2.91 10.66
N SER A 334 -13.85 -3.74 11.42
CA SER A 334 -14.08 -3.55 12.85
C SER A 334 -12.84 -3.80 13.70
N HIS A 335 -11.97 -4.74 13.29
CA HIS A 335 -10.82 -5.16 14.10
C HIS A 335 -9.49 -4.53 13.69
N PHE A 336 -9.39 -4.08 12.44
CA PHE A 336 -8.14 -3.58 11.86
C PHE A 336 -8.28 -2.20 11.20
N GLY A 337 -9.44 -1.56 11.32
CA GLY A 337 -9.73 -0.28 10.69
C GLY A 337 -8.93 0.91 11.22
N ASP A 338 -8.37 0.81 12.42
CA ASP A 338 -7.60 1.91 13.05
C ASP A 338 -6.30 2.26 12.32
N ASN A 339 -5.76 1.35 11.51
CA ASN A 339 -4.51 1.50 10.78
C ASN A 339 -4.60 0.90 9.39
N ILE A 340 -4.54 1.74 8.35
CA ILE A 340 -4.70 1.32 6.96
C ILE A 340 -3.57 0.37 6.51
N ARG A 341 -2.33 0.55 6.99
CA ARG A 341 -1.22 -0.38 6.68
C ARG A 341 -1.49 -1.77 7.25
N GLU A 342 -2.01 -1.83 8.48
CA GLU A 342 -2.38 -3.10 9.10
C GLU A 342 -3.55 -3.75 8.36
N LEU A 343 -4.56 -2.96 7.99
CA LEU A 343 -5.69 -3.37 7.18
C LEU A 343 -5.24 -4.00 5.84
N GLU A 344 -4.31 -3.37 5.14
CA GLU A 344 -3.71 -3.89 3.91
C GLU A 344 -2.95 -5.21 4.15
N GLY A 345 -2.15 -5.27 5.22
CA GLY A 345 -1.43 -6.48 5.60
C GLY A 345 -2.34 -7.66 5.92
N VAL A 346 -3.45 -7.39 6.62
CA VAL A 346 -4.50 -8.37 6.93
C VAL A 346 -5.17 -8.87 5.65
N LEU A 347 -5.52 -7.96 4.75
CA LEU A 347 -6.13 -8.29 3.47
C LEU A 347 -5.22 -9.21 2.62
N LEU A 348 -3.95 -8.84 2.47
CA LEU A 348 -2.95 -9.64 1.77
C LEU A 348 -2.77 -11.02 2.40
N ARG A 349 -2.72 -11.09 3.75
CA ARG A 349 -2.59 -12.35 4.46
C ARG A 349 -3.76 -13.27 4.18
N LEU A 350 -4.99 -12.78 4.21
CA LEU A 350 -6.19 -13.55 3.91
C LEU A 350 -6.18 -14.09 2.49
N LEU A 351 -5.87 -13.26 1.52
CA LEU A 351 -5.83 -13.65 0.11
C LEU A 351 -4.77 -14.71 -0.16
N ASN A 352 -3.56 -14.54 0.40
CA ASN A 352 -2.49 -15.54 0.28
C ASN A 352 -2.85 -16.85 1.00
N TYR A 353 -3.47 -16.77 2.19
CA TYR A 353 -3.89 -17.97 2.93
C TYR A 353 -4.87 -18.83 2.12
N THR A 354 -5.85 -18.17 1.47
CA THR A 354 -6.80 -18.86 0.59
C THR A 354 -6.12 -19.47 -0.62
N GLN A 355 -5.18 -18.76 -1.23
CA GLN A 355 -4.49 -19.22 -2.42
C GLN A 355 -3.61 -20.44 -2.12
N ILE A 356 -2.89 -20.41 -0.98
CA ILE A 356 -1.98 -21.49 -0.57
C ILE A 356 -2.74 -22.76 -0.17
N TYR A 357 -3.85 -22.60 0.58
CA TYR A 357 -4.59 -23.75 1.10
C TYR A 357 -5.81 -24.16 0.28
N GLY A 358 -6.13 -23.42 -0.80
CA GLY A 358 -7.31 -23.70 -1.65
C GLY A 358 -8.66 -23.53 -0.93
N LEU A 359 -8.69 -22.77 0.18
CA LEU A 359 -9.88 -22.64 1.03
C LEU A 359 -10.75 -21.46 0.60
N GLU A 360 -12.07 -21.56 0.78
CA GLU A 360 -12.98 -20.45 0.62
C GLU A 360 -12.82 -19.41 1.73
N MET A 361 -12.94 -18.14 1.40
CA MET A 361 -12.86 -16.99 2.32
C MET A 361 -14.17 -16.74 3.05
N ASN A 362 -14.58 -17.70 3.87
CA ASN A 362 -15.62 -17.50 4.87
C ASN A 362 -15.03 -16.94 6.19
N LEU A 363 -15.88 -16.51 7.11
CA LEU A 363 -15.46 -15.94 8.38
C LEU A 363 -14.63 -16.93 9.20
N THR A 364 -14.99 -18.21 9.22
CA THR A 364 -14.28 -19.25 9.97
C THR A 364 -12.83 -19.40 9.52
N ASN A 365 -12.59 -19.52 8.20
CA ASN A 365 -11.25 -19.63 7.64
C ASN A 365 -10.45 -18.34 7.85
N SER A 366 -11.11 -17.19 7.75
CA SER A 366 -10.50 -15.88 8.01
C SER A 366 -10.05 -15.74 9.47
N LEU A 367 -10.84 -16.18 10.43
CA LEU A 367 -10.49 -16.18 11.84
C LEU A 367 -9.27 -17.06 12.13
N ILE A 368 -9.20 -18.25 11.49
CA ILE A 368 -8.03 -19.14 11.61
C ILE A 368 -6.78 -18.45 11.05
N ALA A 369 -6.90 -17.87 9.85
CA ALA A 369 -5.79 -17.20 9.19
C ALA A 369 -5.27 -15.99 9.98
N LEU A 370 -6.17 -15.25 10.65
CA LEU A 370 -5.86 -14.03 11.41
C LEU A 370 -5.59 -14.24 12.90
N GLU A 371 -5.72 -15.47 13.41
CA GLU A 371 -5.53 -15.77 14.84
C GLU A 371 -4.24 -15.18 15.43
N PRO A 372 -3.05 -15.28 14.79
CA PRO A 372 -1.82 -14.71 15.35
C PRO A 372 -1.87 -13.18 15.48
N LEU A 373 -2.57 -12.50 14.58
CA LEU A 373 -2.71 -11.03 14.60
C LEU A 373 -3.73 -10.58 15.65
N LEU A 374 -4.81 -11.34 15.80
CA LEU A 374 -5.86 -11.06 16.79
C LEU A 374 -5.37 -11.24 18.22
N LYS A 375 -4.49 -12.21 18.48
CA LYS A 375 -3.90 -12.44 19.83
C LYS A 375 -3.04 -11.27 20.32
N ASN A 376 -2.41 -10.54 19.41
CA ASN A 376 -1.54 -9.41 19.74
C ASN A 376 -2.31 -8.10 19.93
N LYS A 377 -3.59 -8.05 19.58
CA LYS A 377 -4.42 -6.87 19.76
C LYS A 377 -5.08 -6.89 21.13
N ASN A 378 -4.59 -6.04 22.02
CA ASN A 378 -5.28 -5.72 23.28
C ASN A 378 -6.57 -4.89 23.10
N ASN A 379 -6.92 -4.53 21.86
CA ASN A 379 -8.15 -3.80 21.54
C ASN A 379 -9.30 -4.78 21.36
N ILE A 380 -9.93 -5.09 22.48
CA ILE A 380 -11.16 -5.85 22.55
C ILE A 380 -12.28 -4.93 22.05
N SER A 381 -13.02 -5.34 21.01
CA SER A 381 -14.20 -4.57 20.56
C SER A 381 -15.20 -4.43 21.73
N PRO A 382 -16.05 -3.39 21.74
CA PRO A 382 -17.09 -3.26 22.75
C PRO A 382 -17.94 -4.53 22.89
N GLU A 383 -18.21 -5.21 21.78
CA GLU A 383 -18.94 -6.49 21.73
C GLU A 383 -18.16 -7.64 22.33
N GLU A 384 -16.85 -7.75 22.08
CA GLU A 384 -15.98 -8.73 22.72
C GLU A 384 -15.82 -8.46 24.23
N THR A 385 -15.82 -7.18 24.62
CA THR A 385 -15.80 -6.79 26.04
C THR A 385 -17.07 -7.29 26.72
N ASP A 386 -18.24 -7.10 26.09
CA ASP A 386 -19.51 -7.59 26.62
C ASP A 386 -19.55 -9.13 26.67
N ILE A 387 -19.03 -9.81 25.64
CA ILE A 387 -18.94 -11.28 25.62
C ILE A 387 -18.05 -11.80 26.74
N ARG A 388 -16.85 -11.23 26.94
CA ARG A 388 -15.95 -11.63 28.04
C ARG A 388 -16.57 -11.34 29.40
N LYS A 389 -17.36 -10.27 29.51
CA LYS A 389 -18.12 -9.94 30.70
C LYS A 389 -19.20 -11.00 30.98
N ILE A 390 -19.97 -11.40 29.97
CA ILE A 390 -20.95 -12.47 30.07
C ILE A 390 -20.27 -13.78 30.49
N GLN A 391 -19.15 -14.15 29.86
CA GLN A 391 -18.39 -15.35 30.24
C GLN A 391 -17.94 -15.30 31.71
N LYS A 392 -17.44 -14.15 32.21
CA LYS A 392 -17.03 -13.97 33.61
C LYS A 392 -18.21 -14.07 34.57
N VAL A 393 -19.34 -13.42 34.28
CA VAL A 393 -20.51 -13.42 35.14
C VAL A 393 -21.15 -14.80 35.23
N VAL A 394 -21.25 -15.50 34.07
CA VAL A 394 -21.74 -16.88 34.03
C VAL A 394 -20.82 -17.83 34.79
N SER A 395 -19.50 -17.77 34.58
CA SER A 395 -18.55 -18.63 35.27
C SER A 395 -18.59 -18.41 36.80
N ARG A 396 -18.69 -17.17 37.26
CA ARG A 396 -18.89 -16.85 38.70
C ARG A 396 -20.22 -17.40 39.23
N SER A 397 -21.30 -17.30 38.45
CA SER A 397 -22.62 -17.76 38.89
C SER A 397 -22.72 -19.30 39.02
N PHE A 398 -21.88 -20.04 38.30
CA PHE A 398 -21.80 -21.49 38.37
C PHE A 398 -20.56 -22.01 39.08
N ASN A 399 -19.74 -21.13 39.67
CA ASN A 399 -18.50 -21.44 40.39
C ASN A 399 -17.52 -22.31 39.55
N ILE A 400 -17.32 -21.95 38.29
CA ILE A 400 -16.38 -22.59 37.38
C ILE A 400 -15.37 -21.58 36.83
N LYS A 401 -14.22 -22.03 36.38
CA LYS A 401 -13.25 -21.13 35.70
C LYS A 401 -13.70 -20.80 34.28
N VAL A 402 -13.36 -19.62 33.78
CA VAL A 402 -13.64 -19.22 32.40
C VAL A 402 -12.95 -20.17 31.39
N SER A 403 -11.78 -20.71 31.76
CA SER A 403 -11.10 -21.75 30.94
C SER A 403 -11.94 -23.00 30.76
N ASP A 404 -12.64 -23.44 31.81
CA ASP A 404 -13.47 -24.65 31.84
C ASP A 404 -14.80 -24.38 31.08
N LEU A 405 -15.36 -23.16 31.27
CA LEU A 405 -16.51 -22.71 30.48
C LEU A 405 -16.24 -22.80 28.96
N ASN A 406 -15.07 -22.33 28.52
CA ASN A 406 -14.66 -22.37 27.13
C ASN A 406 -14.12 -23.74 26.68
N GLY A 407 -13.81 -24.64 27.61
CA GLY A 407 -13.23 -25.96 27.37
C GLY A 407 -14.13 -26.89 26.57
N HIS A 408 -13.58 -28.01 26.11
CA HIS A 408 -14.29 -29.00 25.26
C HIS A 408 -15.11 -30.03 26.06
N SER A 409 -15.05 -30.03 27.40
CA SER A 409 -15.78 -30.99 28.25
C SER A 409 -17.28 -31.00 27.93
N ARG A 410 -17.86 -32.21 27.89
CA ARG A 410 -19.30 -32.43 27.69
C ARG A 410 -20.06 -32.66 29.00
N ASP A 411 -19.34 -32.65 30.11
CA ASP A 411 -19.93 -32.78 31.42
C ASP A 411 -21.01 -31.71 31.65
N PRO A 412 -22.19 -32.06 32.16
CA PRO A 412 -23.26 -31.11 32.44
C PRO A 412 -22.82 -29.92 33.31
N GLN A 413 -21.88 -30.11 34.24
CA GLN A 413 -21.32 -29.06 35.08
C GLN A 413 -20.72 -27.92 34.27
N TYR A 414 -20.14 -28.18 33.08
CA TYR A 414 -19.51 -27.19 32.20
C TYR A 414 -20.34 -26.88 30.93
N SER A 415 -21.08 -27.89 30.42
CA SER A 415 -21.82 -27.74 29.18
C SER A 415 -23.08 -26.88 29.34
N LEU A 416 -23.78 -26.98 30.46
CA LEU A 416 -24.99 -26.17 30.72
C LEU A 416 -24.63 -24.69 30.94
N PRO A 417 -23.66 -24.31 31.77
CA PRO A 417 -23.24 -22.92 31.89
C PRO A 417 -22.75 -22.35 30.56
N ARG A 418 -22.04 -23.13 29.75
CA ARG A 418 -21.59 -22.74 28.42
C ARG A 418 -22.76 -22.45 27.48
N ASP A 419 -23.76 -23.32 27.44
CA ASP A 419 -24.95 -23.13 26.63
C ASP A 419 -25.72 -21.88 27.05
N ILE A 420 -25.80 -21.60 28.36
CA ILE A 420 -26.38 -20.36 28.90
C ILE A 420 -25.59 -19.13 28.48
N ALA A 421 -24.26 -19.18 28.57
CA ALA A 421 -23.42 -18.08 28.11
C ALA A 421 -23.62 -17.79 26.61
N ILE A 422 -23.64 -18.84 25.77
CA ILE A 422 -23.93 -18.73 24.35
C ILE A 422 -25.30 -18.11 24.08
N TYR A 423 -26.32 -18.54 24.84
CA TYR A 423 -27.68 -18.00 24.73
C TYR A 423 -27.69 -16.51 25.07
N LEU A 424 -27.10 -16.10 26.20
CA LEU A 424 -27.06 -14.69 26.62
C LEU A 424 -26.31 -13.80 25.64
N ILE A 425 -25.19 -14.28 25.09
CA ILE A 425 -24.42 -13.58 24.08
C ILE A 425 -25.27 -13.34 22.81
N LYS A 426 -26.00 -14.36 22.35
CA LYS A 426 -26.84 -14.27 21.16
C LYS A 426 -28.08 -13.40 21.34
N GLU A 427 -28.64 -13.32 22.54
CA GLU A 427 -29.78 -12.45 22.83
C GLU A 427 -29.36 -10.97 22.96
N ARG A 428 -28.16 -10.68 23.53
CA ARG A 428 -27.68 -9.31 23.72
C ARG A 428 -26.99 -8.73 22.48
N ASN A 429 -26.29 -9.56 21.74
CA ASN A 429 -25.40 -9.13 20.67
C ASN A 429 -25.83 -9.75 19.33
N LYS A 430 -25.92 -8.94 18.28
CA LYS A 430 -26.22 -9.41 16.91
C LYS A 430 -24.96 -10.02 16.24
N ILE A 431 -24.31 -10.97 16.92
CA ILE A 431 -23.03 -11.57 16.47
C ILE A 431 -23.32 -12.90 15.77
N SER A 432 -22.50 -13.24 14.75
CA SER A 432 -22.61 -14.49 14.01
C SER A 432 -22.25 -15.72 14.88
N ASN A 433 -22.79 -16.90 14.53
CA ASN A 433 -22.48 -18.14 15.26
C ASN A 433 -21.01 -18.52 15.14
N GLU A 434 -20.36 -18.17 14.03
CA GLU A 434 -18.96 -18.38 13.75
C GLU A 434 -18.08 -17.57 14.74
N MET A 435 -18.41 -16.31 14.95
CA MET A 435 -17.69 -15.44 15.89
C MET A 435 -17.85 -15.92 17.33
N VAL A 436 -19.07 -16.28 17.73
CA VAL A 436 -19.30 -16.89 19.06
C VAL A 436 -18.52 -18.19 19.18
N GLY A 437 -18.51 -19.04 18.15
CA GLY A 437 -17.75 -20.28 18.13
C GLY A 437 -16.25 -20.06 18.32
N PHE A 438 -15.70 -19.05 17.68
CA PHE A 438 -14.29 -18.65 17.84
C PHE A 438 -13.96 -18.29 19.29
N LEU A 439 -14.78 -17.47 19.91
CA LEU A 439 -14.61 -17.01 21.32
C LEU A 439 -14.80 -18.14 22.36
N PHE A 440 -15.49 -19.22 21.99
CA PHE A 440 -15.63 -20.45 22.77
C PHE A 440 -14.68 -21.55 22.30
N ASN A 441 -13.39 -21.22 22.18
CA ASN A 441 -12.31 -22.16 21.85
C ASN A 441 -12.49 -22.87 20.50
N LYS A 442 -12.79 -22.09 19.45
CA LYS A 442 -12.94 -22.54 18.06
C LYS A 442 -14.03 -23.60 17.84
N ARG A 443 -15.15 -23.50 18.54
CA ARG A 443 -16.28 -24.39 18.35
C ARG A 443 -16.96 -24.14 17.01
N HIS A 444 -17.35 -25.23 16.34
CA HIS A 444 -18.06 -25.16 15.09
C HIS A 444 -19.41 -24.42 15.22
N TYR A 445 -19.76 -23.58 14.23
CA TYR A 445 -20.96 -22.75 14.25
C TYR A 445 -22.26 -23.52 14.49
N SER A 446 -22.33 -24.79 13.99
CA SER A 446 -23.49 -25.67 14.21
C SER A 446 -23.66 -26.06 15.69
N THR A 447 -22.56 -26.17 16.45
CA THR A 447 -22.59 -26.43 17.90
C THR A 447 -23.19 -25.23 18.63
N ILE A 448 -22.80 -24.01 18.24
CA ILE A 448 -23.32 -22.76 18.80
C ILE A 448 -24.82 -22.66 18.54
N SER A 449 -25.25 -22.90 17.29
CA SER A 449 -26.67 -22.89 16.94
C SER A 449 -27.49 -23.92 17.73
N LYS A 450 -26.95 -25.14 17.93
CA LYS A 450 -27.61 -26.19 18.75
C LYS A 450 -27.69 -25.79 20.21
N SER A 451 -26.62 -25.24 20.80
CA SER A 451 -26.58 -24.77 22.18
C SER A 451 -27.61 -23.64 22.42
N TYR A 452 -27.66 -22.65 21.55
CA TYR A 452 -28.64 -21.57 21.60
C TYR A 452 -30.08 -22.09 21.56
N ARG A 453 -30.43 -22.95 20.60
CA ARG A 453 -31.76 -23.53 20.47
C ARG A 453 -32.13 -24.40 21.68
N ARG A 454 -31.18 -25.14 22.21
CA ARG A 454 -31.38 -25.98 23.42
C ARG A 454 -31.85 -25.15 24.59
N ILE A 455 -31.16 -24.07 24.92
CA ILE A 455 -31.51 -23.20 26.03
C ILE A 455 -32.80 -22.46 25.75
N LYS A 456 -33.00 -21.91 24.55
CA LYS A 456 -34.26 -21.23 24.14
C LYS A 456 -35.50 -22.09 24.29
N ASN A 457 -35.40 -23.38 23.99
CA ASN A 457 -36.51 -24.32 24.17
C ASN A 457 -36.66 -24.73 25.64
N LYS A 458 -35.56 -24.90 26.37
CA LYS A 458 -35.58 -25.34 27.77
C LYS A 458 -36.15 -24.29 28.70
N ILE A 459 -35.90 -23.00 28.46
CA ILE A 459 -36.47 -21.88 29.22
C ILE A 459 -38.03 -21.93 29.22
N LYS A 460 -38.63 -22.37 28.10
CA LYS A 460 -40.13 -22.40 27.99
C LYS A 460 -40.78 -23.43 28.91
N VAL A 461 -39.99 -24.39 29.44
CA VAL A 461 -40.51 -25.55 30.21
C VAL A 461 -39.93 -25.56 31.63
N ASP A 462 -38.77 -24.96 31.85
CA ASP A 462 -38.03 -25.01 33.12
C ASP A 462 -37.99 -23.62 33.76
N GLN A 463 -38.95 -23.34 34.65
CA GLN A 463 -39.04 -22.08 35.39
C GLN A 463 -37.81 -21.77 36.25
N ASN A 464 -37.13 -22.81 36.79
CA ASN A 464 -35.93 -22.62 37.63
C ASN A 464 -34.77 -22.13 36.75
N LEU A 465 -34.62 -22.67 35.54
CA LEU A 465 -33.65 -22.23 34.59
C LEU A 465 -33.88 -20.77 34.16
N GLU A 466 -35.12 -20.40 33.88
CA GLU A 466 -35.51 -19.04 33.55
C GLU A 466 -35.13 -18.04 34.63
N GLN A 467 -35.48 -18.33 35.89
CA GLN A 467 -35.13 -17.49 37.02
C GLN A 467 -33.63 -17.32 37.21
N ASN A 468 -32.86 -18.40 37.00
CA ASN A 468 -31.39 -18.33 37.08
C ASN A 468 -30.80 -17.44 35.98
N ILE A 469 -31.32 -17.52 34.74
CA ILE A 469 -30.89 -16.67 33.63
C ILE A 469 -31.24 -15.21 33.92
N GLN A 470 -32.43 -14.92 34.45
CA GLN A 470 -32.82 -13.57 34.84
C GLN A 470 -31.92 -12.98 35.92
N LYS A 471 -31.55 -13.78 36.93
CA LYS A 471 -30.58 -13.35 37.98
C LYS A 471 -29.22 -13.01 37.38
N ILE A 472 -28.76 -13.76 36.36
CA ILE A 472 -27.51 -13.48 35.63
C ILE A 472 -27.65 -12.18 34.84
N MET A 473 -28.77 -11.97 34.15
CA MET A 473 -29.05 -10.72 33.40
C MET A 473 -29.03 -9.48 34.33
N VAL A 474 -29.63 -9.57 35.49
CA VAL A 474 -29.60 -8.46 36.50
C VAL A 474 -28.16 -8.16 36.91
N LYS A 475 -27.35 -9.18 37.21
CA LYS A 475 -25.92 -8.98 37.51
C LYS A 475 -25.15 -8.32 36.37
N LEU A 476 -25.42 -8.73 35.12
CA LEU A 476 -24.79 -8.13 33.94
C LEU A 476 -25.14 -6.65 33.77
N ASN A 477 -26.35 -6.25 34.12
CA ASN A 477 -26.81 -4.86 34.03
C ASN A 477 -26.26 -3.99 35.18
N ASN A 478 -26.17 -4.53 36.41
CA ASN A 478 -25.63 -3.80 37.55
C ASN A 478 -24.12 -3.55 37.45
N ASP A 479 -23.36 -4.46 36.88
CA ASP A 479 -21.91 -4.25 36.59
C ASP A 479 -21.66 -3.14 35.54
N ASN A 480 -22.65 -2.66 34.81
CA ASN A 480 -22.51 -1.50 33.92
C ASN A 480 -22.55 -0.16 34.69
N LEU A 481 -23.14 -0.13 35.89
CA LEU A 481 -23.24 1.08 36.71
C LEU A 481 -21.96 1.38 37.52
N THR A 482 -21.04 0.43 37.60
CA THR A 482 -19.78 0.58 38.37
C THR A 482 -18.56 0.96 37.55
N LEU A 483 -18.72 1.17 36.20
CA LEU A 483 -17.63 1.58 35.31
C LEU A 483 -17.71 3.05 34.83
N GLU A 484 -18.73 3.81 35.30
CA GLU A 484 -18.88 5.25 35.06
C GLU A 484 -18.60 6.11 36.30
N GLY A 485 -17.90 5.57 37.30
CA GLY A 485 -17.47 6.28 38.52
C GLY A 485 -15.96 6.40 38.61
#